data_385f0cbc8d7674fbad3a19e750ce8d39
#
_entry.id   385f0cbc8d7674fbad3a19e750ce8d39
#
_cell.length_a   1.000
_cell.length_b   1.000
_cell.length_c   1.000
_cell.angle_alpha   90.00
_cell.angle_beta   90.00
_cell.angle_gamma   90.00
#
_symmetry.space_group_name_H-M   'P 1'
#
loop_
_entity.id
_entity.type
_entity.pdbx_description
1 polymer ?
#
loop_
_entity_poly.entity_id
_entity_poly.type
_entity_poly.pdbx_seq_one_letter_code
_entity_poly.pdbx_strand_id
1 'polypeptide(L)'
;MPGWLAAAGGLLVALALLCHAPLGRLDEGTDVRAADVELLQRTSIFGPLPYVTLRRLAASLEEHDALEGEAIVTQGEPGELVYVIAAGRVLVSRDGHVIRELGPGDVFGELALLLDVPRTATVTALQPVRLRTLAREPFLTTVTGNQLSTDALRRLIAARAPHEAGVADGVLGPSVAGAAGASGDRS
;
A
#
# COMPACT_ATOMS: atom_id res chain seq x y z
N MET A 1 -14.01 -13.88 -66.82
CA MET A 1 -13.85 -14.69 -65.64
C MET A 1 -12.56 -14.42 -64.99
N PRO A 2 -12.40 -13.67 -63.89
CA PRO A 2 -11.45 -14.09 -62.86
C PRO A 2 -11.97 -13.77 -61.45
N GLY A 3 -12.39 -14.81 -60.73
CA GLY A 3 -12.87 -14.72 -59.36
C GLY A 3 -11.78 -14.85 -58.26
N TRP A 4 -10.50 -14.93 -58.64
CA TRP A 4 -9.39 -15.14 -57.71
C TRP A 4 -8.60 -13.87 -57.30
N LEU A 5 -8.81 -12.76 -57.95
CA LEU A 5 -8.22 -11.47 -57.55
C LEU A 5 -8.92 -10.86 -56.29
N ALA A 6 -10.18 -11.23 -56.00
CA ALA A 6 -10.88 -10.76 -54.79
C ALA A 6 -10.41 -11.50 -53.53
N ALA A 7 -9.96 -12.75 -53.63
CA ALA A 7 -9.51 -13.54 -52.49
C ALA A 7 -8.10 -13.11 -51.98
N ALA A 8 -7.25 -12.68 -52.87
CA ALA A 8 -5.90 -12.19 -52.52
C ALA A 8 -5.90 -10.83 -51.78
N GLY A 9 -6.85 -9.95 -52.10
CA GLY A 9 -7.00 -8.65 -51.41
C GLY A 9 -7.50 -8.80 -49.98
N GLY A 10 -8.41 -9.72 -49.70
CA GLY A 10 -8.92 -9.96 -48.36
C GLY A 10 -7.89 -10.54 -47.39
N LEU A 11 -6.99 -11.40 -47.90
CA LEU A 11 -5.92 -11.99 -47.09
C LEU A 11 -4.85 -10.96 -46.69
N LEU A 12 -4.51 -10.03 -47.59
CA LEU A 12 -3.52 -8.95 -47.33
C LEU A 12 -4.08 -7.92 -46.34
N VAL A 13 -5.36 -7.60 -46.41
CA VAL A 13 -6.03 -6.68 -45.42
C VAL A 13 -6.12 -7.37 -44.05
N ALA A 14 -6.46 -8.64 -43.98
CA ALA A 14 -6.50 -9.40 -42.74
C ALA A 14 -5.10 -9.52 -42.10
N LEU A 15 -4.04 -9.73 -42.91
CA LEU A 15 -2.67 -9.79 -42.44
C LEU A 15 -2.18 -8.41 -41.98
N ALA A 16 -2.54 -7.33 -42.67
CA ALA A 16 -2.24 -5.96 -42.26
C ALA A 16 -2.94 -5.56 -40.97
N LEU A 17 -4.20 -6.01 -40.75
CA LEU A 17 -4.94 -5.81 -39.50
C LEU A 17 -4.36 -6.65 -38.34
N LEU A 18 -3.80 -7.83 -38.62
CA LEU A 18 -3.12 -8.65 -37.63
C LEU A 18 -1.75 -8.08 -37.24
N CYS A 19 -1.06 -7.39 -38.16
CA CYS A 19 0.18 -6.65 -37.87
C CYS A 19 -0.07 -5.30 -37.16
N HIS A 20 -1.31 -4.82 -37.13
CA HIS A 20 -1.70 -3.61 -36.37
C HIS A 20 -2.26 -3.94 -34.98
N ALA A 21 -2.10 -5.16 -34.52
CA ALA A 21 -2.25 -5.44 -33.08
C ALA A 21 -1.23 -4.57 -32.34
N PRO A 22 -1.66 -3.68 -31.44
CA PRO A 22 -0.76 -2.69 -30.85
C PRO A 22 0.32 -3.42 -30.07
N LEU A 23 1.57 -3.26 -30.49
CA LEU A 23 2.77 -3.58 -29.72
C LEU A 23 2.83 -2.82 -28.38
N GLY A 24 1.82 -1.98 -28.09
CA GLY A 24 1.70 -1.18 -26.87
C GLY A 24 1.43 -1.99 -25.60
N ARG A 25 1.04 -3.28 -25.69
CA ARG A 25 0.78 -4.08 -24.49
C ARG A 25 2.03 -4.57 -23.75
N LEU A 26 3.21 -4.49 -24.35
CA LEU A 26 4.45 -4.90 -23.68
C LEU A 26 5.08 -3.76 -22.88
N ASP A 27 4.65 -2.52 -23.08
CA ASP A 27 5.20 -1.34 -22.42
C ASP A 27 4.39 -0.94 -21.16
N GLU A 28 3.09 -1.21 -21.14
CA GLU A 28 2.20 -0.86 -20.01
C GLU A 28 2.64 -1.48 -18.68
N GLY A 29 3.15 -2.72 -18.69
CA GLY A 29 3.62 -3.39 -17.47
C GLY A 29 4.92 -2.80 -16.90
N THR A 30 5.74 -2.15 -17.72
CA THR A 30 6.99 -1.52 -17.28
C THR A 30 6.72 -0.13 -16.73
N ASP A 31 5.82 0.61 -17.36
CA ASP A 31 5.41 1.97 -16.94
C ASP A 31 4.61 1.93 -15.65
N VAL A 32 3.70 0.99 -15.50
CA VAL A 32 2.92 0.79 -14.25
C VAL A 32 3.86 0.51 -13.08
N ARG A 33 4.83 -0.38 -13.25
CA ARG A 33 5.80 -0.69 -12.19
C ARG A 33 6.71 0.49 -11.83
N ALA A 34 7.07 1.31 -12.79
CA ALA A 34 7.85 2.53 -12.54
C ALA A 34 7.03 3.55 -11.72
N ALA A 35 5.76 3.75 -12.07
CA ALA A 35 4.83 4.60 -11.34
C ALA A 35 4.58 4.08 -9.91
N ASP A 36 4.49 2.76 -9.72
CA ASP A 36 4.32 2.15 -8.40
C ASP A 36 5.57 2.32 -7.52
N VAL A 37 6.77 2.23 -8.09
CA VAL A 37 8.01 2.54 -7.35
C VAL A 37 8.04 4.01 -6.93
N GLU A 38 7.67 4.92 -7.82
CA GLU A 38 7.59 6.36 -7.51
C GLU A 38 6.54 6.64 -6.43
N LEU A 39 5.38 5.97 -6.52
CA LEU A 39 4.35 6.05 -5.49
C LEU A 39 4.88 5.62 -4.13
N LEU A 40 5.51 4.45 -4.04
CA LEU A 40 6.10 3.93 -2.79
C LEU A 40 7.18 4.87 -2.23
N GLN A 41 7.99 5.50 -3.08
CA GLN A 41 9.02 6.47 -2.66
C GLN A 41 8.42 7.71 -1.97
N ARG A 42 7.19 8.09 -2.32
CA ARG A 42 6.49 9.24 -1.72
C ARG A 42 5.87 8.90 -0.36
N THR A 43 5.71 7.63 -0.03
CA THR A 43 5.13 7.22 1.25
C THR A 43 6.13 7.40 2.40
N SER A 44 5.65 7.73 3.57
CA SER A 44 6.48 7.87 4.77
C SER A 44 7.07 6.53 5.25
N ILE A 45 6.37 5.42 4.98
CA ILE A 45 6.78 4.07 5.44
C ILE A 45 7.80 3.44 4.51
N PHE A 46 7.56 3.52 3.19
CA PHE A 46 8.38 2.82 2.21
C PHE A 46 9.46 3.70 1.59
N GLY A 47 9.29 5.04 1.59
CA GLY A 47 10.24 5.97 1.01
C GLY A 47 11.70 5.78 1.44
N PRO A 48 11.99 5.43 2.72
CA PRO A 48 13.36 5.18 3.17
C PRO A 48 13.99 3.88 2.65
N LEU A 49 13.24 3.01 1.95
CA LEU A 49 13.74 1.72 1.48
C LEU A 49 14.70 1.86 0.31
N PRO A 50 15.70 0.96 0.20
CA PRO A 50 16.56 0.87 -0.99
C PRO A 50 15.73 0.62 -2.26
N TYR A 51 16.15 1.21 -3.38
CA TYR A 51 15.45 1.11 -4.67
C TYR A 51 15.15 -0.34 -5.11
N VAL A 52 16.09 -1.27 -4.85
CA VAL A 52 15.89 -2.69 -5.17
C VAL A 52 14.72 -3.30 -4.36
N THR A 53 14.59 -2.90 -3.11
CA THR A 53 13.47 -3.32 -2.25
C THR A 53 12.15 -2.72 -2.72
N LEU A 54 12.15 -1.44 -3.07
CA LEU A 54 10.97 -0.76 -3.63
C LEU A 54 10.49 -1.42 -4.93
N ARG A 55 11.41 -1.80 -5.81
CA ARG A 55 11.05 -2.53 -7.04
C ARG A 55 10.43 -3.90 -6.78
N ARG A 56 10.93 -4.63 -5.78
CA ARG A 56 10.35 -5.93 -5.38
C ARG A 56 8.95 -5.72 -4.80
N LEU A 57 8.80 -4.71 -3.96
CA LEU A 57 7.52 -4.37 -3.34
C LEU A 57 6.50 -3.93 -4.39
N ALA A 58 6.89 -3.07 -5.33
CA ALA A 58 6.05 -2.63 -6.44
C ALA A 58 5.56 -3.81 -7.31
N ALA A 59 6.37 -4.86 -7.44
CA ALA A 59 5.96 -6.07 -8.16
C ALA A 59 4.89 -6.92 -7.42
N SER A 60 4.70 -6.68 -6.12
CA SER A 60 3.70 -7.36 -5.27
C SER A 60 2.46 -6.50 -5.02
N LEU A 61 2.41 -5.29 -5.57
CA LEU A 61 1.23 -4.43 -5.48
C LEU A 61 0.15 -4.90 -6.45
N GLU A 62 -1.08 -4.86 -5.97
CA GLU A 62 -2.28 -5.10 -6.77
C GLU A 62 -3.11 -3.82 -6.88
N GLU A 63 -3.85 -3.69 -7.96
CA GLU A 63 -4.74 -2.56 -8.19
C GLU A 63 -6.07 -2.78 -7.47
N HIS A 64 -6.58 -1.72 -6.87
CA HIS A 64 -7.90 -1.72 -6.25
C HIS A 64 -8.51 -0.32 -6.44
N ASP A 65 -9.65 -0.28 -7.10
CA ASP A 65 -10.39 0.97 -7.31
C ASP A 65 -11.63 0.98 -6.41
N ALA A 66 -11.99 2.16 -5.90
CA ALA A 66 -13.20 2.36 -5.12
C ALA A 66 -13.98 3.56 -5.65
N LEU A 67 -15.31 3.44 -5.63
CA LEU A 67 -16.22 4.50 -6.03
C LEU A 67 -16.47 5.45 -4.87
N GLU A 68 -16.93 6.66 -5.18
CA GLU A 68 -17.34 7.64 -4.17
C GLU A 68 -18.40 7.05 -3.23
N GLY A 69 -18.21 7.24 -1.93
CA GLY A 69 -19.07 6.71 -0.87
C GLY A 69 -18.82 5.25 -0.49
N GLU A 70 -17.95 4.54 -1.21
CA GLU A 70 -17.61 3.15 -0.90
C GLU A 70 -16.75 3.04 0.35
N ALA A 71 -17.13 2.15 1.28
CA ALA A 71 -16.32 1.79 2.44
C ALA A 71 -15.26 0.77 2.02
N ILE A 72 -14.01 1.23 1.91
CA ILE A 72 -12.86 0.39 1.53
C ILE A 72 -12.43 -0.51 2.70
N VAL A 73 -12.53 0.03 3.89
CA VAL A 73 -12.19 -0.64 5.16
C VAL A 73 -13.27 -0.30 6.17
N THR A 74 -13.78 -1.31 6.88
CA THR A 74 -14.78 -1.14 7.94
C THR A 74 -14.16 -1.40 9.31
N GLN A 75 -14.34 -0.48 10.25
CA GLN A 75 -13.89 -0.64 11.64
C GLN A 75 -14.41 -1.96 12.24
N GLY A 76 -13.55 -2.68 12.93
CA GLY A 76 -13.89 -3.94 13.61
C GLY A 76 -13.77 -5.19 12.73
N GLU A 77 -13.65 -5.06 11.39
CA GLU A 77 -13.43 -6.19 10.50
C GLU A 77 -11.98 -6.69 10.55
N PRO A 78 -11.72 -7.97 10.27
CA PRO A 78 -10.36 -8.46 10.08
C PRO A 78 -9.72 -7.79 8.85
N GLY A 79 -8.40 -7.63 8.86
CA GLY A 79 -7.69 -7.00 7.74
C GLY A 79 -6.40 -7.70 7.38
N GLU A 80 -6.24 -8.02 6.08
CA GLU A 80 -5.07 -8.68 5.53
C GLU A 80 -4.31 -7.82 4.49
N LEU A 81 -4.81 -6.61 4.21
CA LEU A 81 -4.24 -5.72 3.21
C LEU A 81 -3.86 -4.37 3.82
N VAL A 82 -2.76 -3.81 3.33
CA VAL A 82 -2.39 -2.39 3.46
C VAL A 82 -2.69 -1.70 2.14
N TYR A 83 -3.13 -0.48 2.20
CA TYR A 83 -3.52 0.34 1.06
C TYR A 83 -2.62 1.56 0.92
N VAL A 84 -2.16 1.84 -0.29
CA VAL A 84 -1.47 3.07 -0.68
C VAL A 84 -2.36 3.83 -1.65
N ILE A 85 -2.63 5.10 -1.38
CA ILE A 85 -3.47 5.93 -2.24
C ILE A 85 -2.63 6.40 -3.44
N ALA A 86 -2.98 5.94 -4.63
CA ALA A 86 -2.37 6.38 -5.87
C ALA A 86 -3.04 7.65 -6.43
N ALA A 87 -4.37 7.74 -6.32
CA ALA A 87 -5.13 8.93 -6.71
C ALA A 87 -6.45 8.98 -5.93
N GLY A 88 -7.01 10.18 -5.79
CA GLY A 88 -8.25 10.40 -5.06
C GLY A 88 -8.02 10.74 -3.60
N ARG A 89 -9.12 10.76 -2.81
CA ARG A 89 -9.12 11.09 -1.39
C ARG A 89 -10.07 10.17 -0.63
N VAL A 90 -9.71 9.84 0.59
CA VAL A 90 -10.53 9.03 1.48
C VAL A 90 -10.72 9.74 2.82
N LEU A 91 -11.82 9.44 3.48
CA LEU A 91 -12.17 9.90 4.82
C LEU A 91 -11.93 8.76 5.81
N VAL A 92 -11.19 9.04 6.86
CA VAL A 92 -11.01 8.10 7.99
C VAL A 92 -11.94 8.51 9.12
N SER A 93 -12.75 7.57 9.58
CA SER A 93 -13.67 7.76 10.71
C SER A 93 -13.59 6.62 11.71
N ARG A 94 -13.86 6.92 12.99
CA ARG A 94 -13.92 5.94 14.06
C ARG A 94 -15.15 6.23 14.93
N ASP A 95 -15.91 5.20 15.26
CA ASP A 95 -17.12 5.32 16.06
C ASP A 95 -18.08 6.41 15.52
N GLY A 96 -18.14 6.54 14.18
CA GLY A 96 -18.93 7.54 13.48
C GLY A 96 -18.33 8.95 13.46
N HIS A 97 -17.20 9.20 14.12
CA HIS A 97 -16.54 10.51 14.14
C HIS A 97 -15.42 10.59 13.09
N VAL A 98 -15.41 11.68 12.35
CA VAL A 98 -14.34 11.96 11.38
C VAL A 98 -13.04 12.24 12.12
N ILE A 99 -11.97 11.52 11.73
CA ILE A 99 -10.63 11.72 12.28
C ILE A 99 -9.80 12.61 11.34
N ARG A 100 -9.76 12.25 10.04
CA ARG A 100 -8.95 12.96 9.04
C ARG A 100 -9.28 12.53 7.62
N GLU A 101 -8.78 13.30 6.66
CA GLU A 101 -8.69 12.89 5.26
C GLU A 101 -7.28 12.39 4.93
N LEU A 102 -7.20 11.48 3.95
CA LEU A 102 -5.96 10.99 3.36
C LEU A 102 -6.00 11.18 1.85
N GLY A 103 -4.83 11.40 1.25
CA GLY A 103 -4.65 11.64 -0.18
C GLY A 103 -3.50 10.85 -0.81
N PRO A 104 -3.13 11.16 -2.06
CA PRO A 104 -2.08 10.43 -2.78
C PRO A 104 -0.75 10.38 -2.01
N GLY A 105 -0.16 9.19 -1.90
CA GLY A 105 1.05 8.92 -1.11
C GLY A 105 0.78 8.55 0.35
N ASP A 106 -0.43 8.70 0.85
CA ASP A 106 -0.78 8.22 2.18
C ASP A 106 -1.05 6.71 2.19
N VAL A 107 -0.82 6.11 3.36
CA VAL A 107 -0.99 4.68 3.62
C VAL A 107 -2.02 4.49 4.72
N PHE A 108 -2.89 3.47 4.59
CA PHE A 108 -3.85 3.10 5.64
C PHE A 108 -4.03 1.58 5.72
N GLY A 109 -4.61 1.12 6.83
CA GLY A 109 -4.83 -0.30 7.11
C GLY A 109 -3.61 -1.01 7.70
N GLU A 110 -2.47 -0.34 7.82
CA GLU A 110 -1.22 -0.87 8.35
C GLU A 110 -1.30 -1.24 9.83
N LEU A 111 -2.09 -0.50 10.64
CA LEU A 111 -2.16 -0.73 12.08
C LEU A 111 -2.76 -2.10 12.43
N ALA A 112 -3.80 -2.51 11.70
CA ALA A 112 -4.42 -3.81 11.89
C ALA A 112 -3.43 -4.97 11.68
N LEU A 113 -2.53 -4.82 10.70
CA LEU A 113 -1.53 -5.84 10.37
C LEU A 113 -0.37 -5.86 11.36
N LEU A 114 0.07 -4.68 11.78
CA LEU A 114 1.21 -4.52 12.69
C LEU A 114 0.92 -4.94 14.11
N LEU A 115 -0.29 -4.61 14.57
CA LEU A 115 -0.72 -4.88 15.94
C LEU A 115 -1.49 -6.20 16.07
N ASP A 116 -1.74 -6.86 14.94
CA ASP A 116 -2.57 -8.08 14.85
C ASP A 116 -3.95 -7.90 15.50
N VAL A 117 -4.61 -6.79 15.15
CA VAL A 117 -5.92 -6.40 15.66
C VAL A 117 -6.91 -6.18 14.52
N PRO A 118 -8.22 -6.19 14.77
CA PRO A 118 -9.21 -5.76 13.79
C PRO A 118 -8.96 -4.33 13.31
N ARG A 119 -9.56 -3.94 12.18
CA ARG A 119 -9.50 -2.58 11.62
C ARG A 119 -9.86 -1.55 12.68
N THR A 120 -8.98 -0.60 12.91
CA THR A 120 -9.12 0.41 13.97
C THR A 120 -10.04 1.56 13.59
N ALA A 121 -10.36 1.72 12.31
CA ALA A 121 -11.18 2.78 11.75
C ALA A 121 -11.87 2.33 10.46
N THR A 122 -12.92 3.03 10.08
CA THR A 122 -13.55 2.93 8.75
C THR A 122 -12.89 3.92 7.80
N VAL A 123 -12.64 3.50 6.56
CA VAL A 123 -12.08 4.34 5.50
C VAL A 123 -13.04 4.35 4.32
N THR A 124 -13.57 5.52 3.99
CA THR A 124 -14.57 5.72 2.94
C THR A 124 -14.02 6.61 1.83
N ALA A 125 -14.25 6.26 0.59
CA ALA A 125 -13.87 7.06 -0.56
C ALA A 125 -14.69 8.36 -0.65
N LEU A 126 -14.04 9.53 -0.72
CA LEU A 126 -14.67 10.84 -0.89
C LEU A 126 -14.95 11.18 -2.36
N GLN A 127 -14.35 10.46 -3.26
CA GLN A 127 -14.43 10.56 -4.71
C GLN A 127 -13.92 9.24 -5.30
N PRO A 128 -13.97 8.99 -6.60
CA PRO A 128 -13.31 7.82 -7.20
C PRO A 128 -11.83 7.77 -6.82
N VAL A 129 -11.39 6.65 -6.26
CA VAL A 129 -10.05 6.45 -5.69
C VAL A 129 -9.35 5.30 -6.40
N ARG A 130 -8.09 5.49 -6.75
CA ARG A 130 -7.20 4.41 -7.17
C ARG A 130 -6.23 4.08 -6.05
N LEU A 131 -6.19 2.83 -5.68
CA LEU A 131 -5.37 2.30 -4.61
C LEU A 131 -4.38 1.27 -5.14
N ARG A 132 -3.29 1.10 -4.41
CA ARG A 132 -2.42 -0.06 -4.51
C ARG A 132 -2.51 -0.81 -3.21
N THR A 133 -2.75 -2.12 -3.28
CA THR A 133 -2.85 -2.99 -2.11
C THR A 133 -1.61 -3.83 -1.96
N LEU A 134 -1.25 -4.12 -0.73
CA LEU A 134 -0.15 -4.99 -0.36
C LEU A 134 -0.63 -5.97 0.70
N ALA A 135 -0.40 -7.26 0.48
CA ALA A 135 -0.76 -8.30 1.43
C ALA A 135 0.10 -8.23 2.71
N ARG A 136 -0.43 -8.80 3.80
CA ARG A 136 0.18 -8.83 5.14
C ARG A 136 1.64 -9.28 5.11
N GLU A 137 1.93 -10.43 4.50
CA GLU A 137 3.27 -11.03 4.57
C GLU A 137 4.36 -10.17 3.91
N PRO A 138 4.24 -9.75 2.62
CA PRO A 138 5.23 -8.86 2.01
C PRO A 138 5.33 -7.52 2.73
N PHE A 139 4.24 -6.99 3.28
CA PHE A 139 4.27 -5.77 4.10
C PHE A 139 5.11 -5.95 5.36
N LEU A 140 4.78 -6.93 6.20
CA LEU A 140 5.48 -7.17 7.46
C LEU A 140 6.95 -7.48 7.24
N THR A 141 7.29 -8.38 6.30
CA THR A 141 8.67 -8.73 5.96
C THR A 141 9.48 -7.50 5.56
N THR A 142 8.88 -6.61 4.75
CA THR A 142 9.57 -5.41 4.29
C THR A 142 9.80 -4.41 5.42
N VAL A 143 8.81 -4.18 6.26
CA VAL A 143 8.86 -3.15 7.30
C VAL A 143 9.72 -3.60 8.49
N THR A 144 9.61 -4.87 8.91
CA THR A 144 10.40 -5.40 10.03
C THR A 144 11.86 -5.70 9.65
N GLY A 145 12.11 -5.96 8.38
CA GLY A 145 13.47 -6.21 7.85
C GLY A 145 14.33 -4.95 7.65
N ASN A 146 13.77 -3.74 7.84
CA ASN A 146 14.50 -2.49 7.62
C ASN A 146 14.28 -1.50 8.76
N GLN A 147 15.37 -1.11 9.46
CA GLN A 147 15.30 -0.21 10.61
C GLN A 147 14.70 1.15 10.28
N LEU A 148 15.02 1.72 9.10
CA LEU A 148 14.50 3.04 8.69
C LEU A 148 12.98 3.01 8.48
N SER A 149 12.46 1.92 7.91
CA SER A 149 11.01 1.72 7.76
C SER A 149 10.35 1.48 9.11
N THR A 150 11.00 0.73 10.00
CA THR A 150 10.51 0.51 11.38
C THR A 150 10.43 1.84 12.15
N ASP A 151 11.41 2.71 12.03
CA ASP A 151 11.40 4.02 12.68
C ASP A 151 10.36 4.98 12.07
N ALA A 152 10.19 4.94 10.74
CA ALA A 152 9.13 5.69 10.06
C ALA A 152 7.75 5.23 10.53
N LEU A 153 7.58 3.93 10.67
CA LEU A 153 6.37 3.31 11.17
C LEU A 153 6.07 3.69 12.62
N ARG A 154 7.06 3.64 13.52
CA ARG A 154 6.90 4.08 14.90
C ARG A 154 6.45 5.53 14.99
N ARG A 155 7.03 6.42 14.16
CA ARG A 155 6.60 7.82 14.07
C ARG A 155 5.17 7.96 13.57
N LEU A 156 4.77 7.15 12.58
CA LEU A 156 3.41 7.15 12.07
C LEU A 156 2.41 6.68 13.15
N ILE A 157 2.72 5.59 13.84
CA ILE A 157 1.90 5.08 14.96
C ILE A 157 1.79 6.16 16.04
N ALA A 158 2.92 6.76 16.47
CA ALA A 158 2.92 7.80 17.47
C ALA A 158 2.11 9.04 17.06
N ALA A 159 2.15 9.43 15.78
CA ALA A 159 1.34 10.53 15.26
C ALA A 159 -0.16 10.21 15.19
N ARG A 160 -0.51 8.92 15.08
CA ARG A 160 -1.89 8.42 15.03
C ARG A 160 -2.43 8.02 16.41
N ALA A 161 -1.55 7.68 17.36
CA ALA A 161 -1.88 7.20 18.70
C ALA A 161 -2.72 8.16 19.57
N PRO A 162 -2.58 9.50 19.53
CA PRO A 162 -3.43 10.39 20.32
C PRO A 162 -4.92 10.23 19.99
N HIS A 163 -5.22 9.74 18.78
CA HIS A 163 -6.59 9.44 18.35
C HIS A 163 -6.94 7.94 18.53
N GLU A 164 -5.97 7.12 18.97
CA GLU A 164 -6.07 5.65 19.04
C GLU A 164 -5.72 5.06 20.41
N ALA A 165 -5.66 5.90 21.45
CA ALA A 165 -5.13 5.61 22.80
C ALA A 165 -5.77 4.45 23.59
N GLY A 166 -6.41 3.50 22.95
CA GLY A 166 -6.90 2.29 23.60
C GLY A 166 -6.10 1.01 23.28
N VAL A 167 -5.18 1.04 22.31
CA VAL A 167 -4.55 -0.18 21.78
C VAL A 167 -3.02 -0.22 21.94
N ALA A 168 -2.37 0.93 22.17
CA ALA A 168 -0.90 1.03 22.11
C ALA A 168 -0.15 0.50 23.35
N ASP A 169 -0.82 0.31 24.49
CA ASP A 169 -0.13 -0.05 25.76
C ASP A 169 0.28 -1.54 25.86
N GLY A 170 -0.12 -2.38 24.93
CA GLY A 170 0.12 -3.83 25.00
C GLY A 170 1.27 -4.38 24.17
N VAL A 171 1.81 -3.64 23.20
CA VAL A 171 2.67 -4.23 22.13
C VAL A 171 4.15 -3.82 22.19
N LEU A 172 4.47 -2.72 22.85
CA LEU A 172 5.87 -2.33 23.07
C LEU A 172 6.27 -2.73 24.49
N GLY A 173 6.67 -3.98 24.68
CA GLY A 173 7.27 -4.47 25.92
C GLY A 173 8.41 -3.57 26.38
N PRO A 174 8.69 -3.50 27.70
CA PRO A 174 9.64 -2.57 28.27
C PRO A 174 11.02 -2.80 27.66
N SER A 175 11.57 -1.72 27.09
CA SER A 175 12.96 -1.63 26.69
C SER A 175 13.85 -2.06 27.87
N VAL A 176 14.60 -3.13 27.69
CA VAL A 176 15.64 -3.58 28.62
C VAL A 176 16.76 -2.54 28.60
N ALA A 177 16.56 -1.47 29.33
CA ALA A 177 17.60 -0.47 29.60
C ALA A 177 18.00 -0.58 31.07
N GLY A 178 19.20 -1.15 31.31
CA GLY A 178 20.01 -0.79 32.46
C GLY A 178 19.85 -1.64 33.70
N ALA A 179 20.40 -2.85 33.69
CA ALA A 179 20.97 -3.44 34.91
C ALA A 179 22.49 -3.30 34.84
N ALA A 180 22.99 -2.15 35.22
CA ALA A 180 24.41 -1.96 35.51
C ALA A 180 24.54 -1.14 36.79
N GLY A 181 25.02 -1.77 37.85
CA GLY A 181 25.73 -1.08 38.90
C GLY A 181 24.99 -0.76 40.19
N ALA A 182 25.07 -1.64 41.15
CA ALA A 182 25.28 -1.26 42.53
C ALA A 182 25.92 -2.42 43.29
N SER A 183 27.21 -2.56 43.12
CA SER A 183 28.08 -3.15 44.14
C SER A 183 28.27 -2.09 45.20
N GLY A 184 27.61 -2.21 46.31
CA GLY A 184 27.76 -1.39 47.52
C GLY A 184 28.30 -2.21 48.64
N ASP A 185 29.61 -2.10 48.81
CA ASP A 185 30.39 -2.32 49.99
C ASP A 185 29.69 -1.96 51.30
N ARG A 186 29.74 -2.83 52.29
CA ARG A 186 29.87 -2.54 53.73
C ARG A 186 30.36 -3.72 54.51
N SER A 187 31.62 -3.61 55.00
CA SER A 187 32.15 -3.86 56.34
C SER A 187 31.60 -5.06 57.11
#